data_0cff4887704c1e535fe7554e5f523d18
#
_entry.id   0cff4887704c1e535fe7554e5f523d18
#
_cell.length_a   1.000
_cell.length_b   1.000
_cell.length_c   1.000
_cell.angle_alpha   90.00
_cell.angle_beta   90.00
_cell.angle_gamma   90.00
#
_symmetry.space_group_name_H-M   'P 1'
#
loop_
_entity.id
_entity.type
_entity.pdbx_description
1 polymer ?
#
loop_
_entity_poly.entity_id
_entity_poly.type
_entity_poly.pdbx_seq_one_letter_code
_entity_poly.pdbx_strand_id
1 'polypeptide(L)'
;MKRLLSGNEALALGAYHAGVKVAAAYPGTPSSEILETLATFKDIHAEWSTNEKVALEVAIGASYAGVRAMASMKQVGLNVASDPFMAAATIGVVGGLVIVSADDPGIHSSQGEQDNRHYARMAKVPMLEPADSQEAYHFIAIAFDFSEEFDTPVLLRTTTRISHAKSVVNVNRTRKEPASASFKHNVQKFVMLPVHARLRRPLMEERLVKLKAYADAFPYNQVFWGSSRLGIVSSGVAYHYAREVFPDASFLKLGMTYPLPEKLLREFASTVERLIVIEELDPFLEENLLALGIKVQGKEFIPRFGELNPEAVEKAAYRAGWLEPTTGDQKLEPLTGLAPRPPVFCPGCPHTGIFFVLNTIGQRSRLLDNKGTSEKESSLIITGDIGCYTLATYPPLQAMDTTACMGAGIGQALGMEKAGVAAPVVAVIGDSTFLHSGITGVVNAVYNQSKGTIIILDNRTTAMTGHQDHPGTGISAQGKETQAVDLEQLVRGIGIEDVKVVNAFDVKALRAAVRKAINSPQLSVIIVRGGCSVRLKTRSGQRTIDIEKCDYCGVCLRLGCPAIQKLGERLYIDVPFCAGDACTLCEQLCPKKAIVLAKPSSKETA
;
A
#
# COMPACT_ATOMS: atom_id res chain seq x y z
N MET A 1 21.40 19.76 13.94
CA MET A 1 20.34 19.46 14.92
C MET A 1 20.01 17.97 14.86
N LYS A 2 19.92 17.27 16.01
CA LYS A 2 19.52 15.86 16.04
C LYS A 2 18.00 15.74 16.19
N ARG A 3 17.36 14.88 15.41
CA ARG A 3 15.92 14.58 15.48
C ARG A 3 15.71 13.08 15.42
N LEU A 4 14.73 12.56 16.14
CA LEU A 4 14.27 11.16 16.02
C LEU A 4 13.21 11.12 14.91
N LEU A 5 13.54 10.47 13.79
CA LEU A 5 12.69 10.41 12.59
C LEU A 5 12.55 8.98 12.09
N SER A 6 11.38 8.64 11.57
CA SER A 6 11.23 7.45 10.73
C SER A 6 11.91 7.67 9.36
N GLY A 7 12.10 6.60 8.58
CA GLY A 7 12.61 6.74 7.22
C GLY A 7 11.70 7.62 6.35
N ASN A 8 10.38 7.48 6.47
CA ASN A 8 9.42 8.31 5.75
C ASN A 8 9.51 9.79 6.13
N GLU A 9 9.57 10.10 7.44
CA GLU A 9 9.77 11.48 7.93
C GLU A 9 11.13 12.05 7.47
N ALA A 10 12.17 11.22 7.46
CA ALA A 10 13.51 11.61 7.03
C ALA A 10 13.57 11.90 5.52
N LEU A 11 12.94 11.05 4.68
CA LEU A 11 12.79 11.30 3.24
C LEU A 11 12.06 12.62 2.97
N ALA A 12 10.92 12.83 3.63
CA ALA A 12 10.13 14.05 3.46
C ALA A 12 10.92 15.31 3.83
N LEU A 13 11.61 15.28 4.97
CA LEU A 13 12.43 16.41 5.42
C LEU A 13 13.64 16.62 4.49
N GLY A 14 14.27 15.55 4.03
CA GLY A 14 15.36 15.60 3.06
C GLY A 14 14.94 16.19 1.73
N ALA A 15 13.77 15.81 1.20
CA ALA A 15 13.19 16.35 -0.02
C ALA A 15 12.85 17.84 0.13
N TYR A 16 12.26 18.21 1.27
CA TYR A 16 12.00 19.62 1.58
C TYR A 16 13.28 20.46 1.59
N HIS A 17 14.34 19.99 2.27
CA HIS A 17 15.63 20.67 2.30
C HIS A 17 16.32 20.67 0.93
N ALA A 18 16.07 19.67 0.10
CA ALA A 18 16.58 19.65 -1.27
C ALA A 18 15.85 20.60 -2.23
N GLY A 19 14.84 21.35 -1.75
CA GLY A 19 14.12 22.33 -2.56
C GLY A 19 13.05 21.71 -3.45
N VAL A 20 12.42 20.59 -3.03
CA VAL A 20 11.24 20.06 -3.72
C VAL A 20 10.14 21.12 -3.75
N LYS A 21 9.47 21.26 -4.90
CA LYS A 21 8.38 22.22 -5.09
C LYS A 21 7.02 21.54 -5.21
N VAL A 22 7.00 20.34 -5.82
CA VAL A 22 5.78 19.56 -6.03
C VAL A 22 6.00 18.14 -5.54
N ALA A 23 5.09 17.64 -4.72
CA ALA A 23 5.05 16.27 -4.25
C ALA A 23 3.63 15.71 -4.43
N ALA A 24 3.52 14.55 -5.05
CA ALA A 24 2.25 13.88 -5.31
C ALA A 24 2.33 12.42 -4.88
N ALA A 25 1.22 11.87 -4.39
CA ALA A 25 1.13 10.46 -4.01
C ALA A 25 -0.32 9.94 -4.07
N TYR A 26 -0.46 8.62 -4.06
CA TYR A 26 -1.69 7.98 -3.63
C TYR A 26 -1.44 7.25 -2.31
N PRO A 27 -2.39 7.25 -1.35
CA PRO A 27 -2.18 6.64 -0.05
C PRO A 27 -1.89 5.13 -0.14
N GLY A 28 -0.76 4.70 0.41
CA GLY A 28 -0.33 3.29 0.38
C GLY A 28 0.73 3.00 1.44
N THR A 29 0.41 2.16 2.45
CA THR A 29 1.38 1.71 3.45
C THR A 29 2.39 0.75 2.79
N PRO A 30 3.73 0.99 2.94
CA PRO A 30 4.36 1.80 3.98
C PRO A 30 4.85 3.21 3.55
N SER A 31 4.30 3.86 2.52
CA SER A 31 4.83 5.14 1.98
C SER A 31 4.00 6.39 2.33
N SER A 32 2.79 6.25 2.89
CA SER A 32 1.84 7.35 3.07
C SER A 32 2.39 8.52 3.88
N GLU A 33 3.15 8.26 4.94
CA GLU A 33 3.67 9.27 5.87
C GLU A 33 4.69 10.21 5.21
N ILE A 34 5.23 9.85 4.03
CA ILE A 34 6.11 10.76 3.25
C ILE A 34 5.31 11.99 2.83
N LEU A 35 4.16 11.79 2.18
CA LEU A 35 3.34 12.91 1.73
C LEU A 35 2.64 13.62 2.89
N GLU A 36 2.19 12.88 3.91
CA GLU A 36 1.61 13.46 5.12
C GLU A 36 2.58 14.45 5.78
N THR A 37 3.86 14.07 5.88
CA THR A 37 4.92 14.95 6.41
C THR A 37 5.15 16.15 5.49
N LEU A 38 5.24 15.94 4.16
CA LEU A 38 5.42 17.03 3.19
C LEU A 38 4.24 18.00 3.18
N ALA A 39 3.01 17.54 3.37
CA ALA A 39 1.81 18.37 3.42
C ALA A 39 1.80 19.36 4.60
N THR A 40 2.64 19.14 5.63
CA THR A 40 2.80 20.08 6.73
C THR A 40 3.53 21.37 6.31
N PHE A 41 4.38 21.31 5.27
CA PHE A 41 5.09 22.47 4.73
C PHE A 41 4.18 23.25 3.77
N LYS A 42 3.93 24.53 4.07
CA LYS A 42 2.92 25.34 3.35
C LYS A 42 3.46 26.03 2.09
N ASP A 43 4.73 26.02 1.88
CA ASP A 43 5.46 26.68 0.78
C ASP A 43 5.80 25.73 -0.39
N ILE A 44 5.35 24.49 -0.32
CA ILE A 44 5.36 23.50 -1.40
C ILE A 44 3.93 23.10 -1.78
N HIS A 45 3.76 22.52 -2.95
CA HIS A 45 2.52 21.84 -3.32
C HIS A 45 2.64 20.37 -2.97
N ALA A 46 1.75 19.88 -2.10
CA ALA A 46 1.64 18.47 -1.73
C ALA A 46 0.19 18.02 -1.95
N GLU A 47 0.00 16.95 -2.74
CA GLU A 47 -1.33 16.47 -3.10
C GLU A 47 -1.50 14.95 -2.99
N TRP A 48 -2.69 14.52 -2.56
CA TRP A 48 -3.19 13.18 -2.81
C TRP A 48 -3.82 13.16 -4.20
N SER A 49 -3.16 12.49 -5.12
CA SER A 49 -3.69 12.28 -6.47
C SER A 49 -4.72 11.15 -6.48
N THR A 50 -5.49 11.03 -7.55
CA THR A 50 -6.54 9.99 -7.67
C THR A 50 -5.97 8.58 -7.75
N ASN A 51 -4.78 8.42 -8.32
CA ASN A 51 -3.99 7.18 -8.32
C ASN A 51 -2.50 7.49 -8.56
N GLU A 52 -1.66 6.47 -8.49
CA GLU A 52 -0.20 6.61 -8.61
C GLU A 52 0.25 7.00 -10.02
N LYS A 53 -0.51 6.60 -11.06
CA LYS A 53 -0.26 7.04 -12.43
C LYS A 53 -0.37 8.56 -12.53
N VAL A 54 -1.45 9.13 -12.03
CA VAL A 54 -1.68 10.59 -12.02
C VAL A 54 -0.67 11.29 -11.12
N ALA A 55 -0.34 10.73 -9.96
CA ALA A 55 0.68 11.29 -9.06
C ALA A 55 2.03 11.44 -9.77
N LEU A 56 2.45 10.40 -10.50
CA LEU A 56 3.71 10.47 -11.23
C LEU A 56 3.63 11.44 -12.43
N GLU A 57 2.50 11.50 -13.14
CA GLU A 57 2.28 12.45 -14.23
C GLU A 57 2.35 13.91 -13.76
N VAL A 58 1.80 14.21 -12.59
CA VAL A 58 1.90 15.55 -11.95
C VAL A 58 3.35 15.89 -11.64
N ALA A 59 4.11 14.94 -11.05
CA ALA A 59 5.52 15.14 -10.76
C ALA A 59 6.37 15.31 -12.05
N ILE A 60 6.07 14.56 -13.11
CA ILE A 60 6.71 14.69 -14.42
C ILE A 60 6.44 16.08 -15.01
N GLY A 61 5.20 16.54 -14.99
CA GLY A 61 4.83 17.89 -15.47
C GLY A 61 5.57 18.99 -14.74
N ALA A 62 5.70 18.88 -13.41
CA ALA A 62 6.47 19.82 -12.60
C ALA A 62 7.97 19.78 -12.93
N SER A 63 8.53 18.58 -13.13
CA SER A 63 9.91 18.41 -13.60
C SER A 63 10.14 19.09 -14.95
N TYR A 64 9.23 18.94 -15.92
CA TYR A 64 9.32 19.63 -17.20
C TYR A 64 9.29 21.14 -17.08
N ALA A 65 8.60 21.68 -16.07
CA ALA A 65 8.63 23.09 -15.73
C ALA A 65 9.94 23.55 -15.02
N GLY A 66 10.91 22.65 -14.88
CA GLY A 66 12.24 22.96 -14.33
C GLY A 66 12.32 23.01 -12.80
N VAL A 67 11.33 22.52 -12.08
CA VAL A 67 11.35 22.46 -10.62
C VAL A 67 11.54 21.02 -10.14
N ARG A 68 12.13 20.83 -8.95
CA ARG A 68 12.26 19.52 -8.32
C ARG A 68 10.90 19.00 -7.90
N ALA A 69 10.60 17.78 -8.31
CA ALA A 69 9.33 17.11 -8.02
C ALA A 69 9.52 15.65 -7.65
N MET A 70 8.58 15.12 -6.87
CA MET A 70 8.62 13.72 -6.47
C MET A 70 7.23 13.08 -6.49
N ALA A 71 7.22 11.76 -6.73
CA ALA A 71 6.07 10.91 -6.47
C ALA A 71 6.45 9.83 -5.47
N SER A 72 5.56 9.51 -4.51
CA SER A 72 5.78 8.42 -3.56
C SER A 72 4.63 7.41 -3.59
N MET A 73 4.97 6.13 -3.49
CA MET A 73 4.01 5.03 -3.58
C MET A 73 4.56 3.75 -2.97
N LYS A 74 3.65 2.83 -2.61
CA LYS A 74 4.03 1.46 -2.26
C LYS A 74 4.39 0.65 -3.51
N GLN A 75 4.93 -0.57 -3.34
CA GLN A 75 5.40 -1.38 -4.46
C GLN A 75 4.35 -1.59 -5.56
N VAL A 76 3.10 -1.92 -5.19
CA VAL A 76 2.03 -2.17 -6.17
C VAL A 76 1.57 -0.88 -6.87
N GLY A 77 1.80 0.28 -6.26
CA GLY A 77 1.54 1.58 -6.88
C GLY A 77 2.46 1.84 -8.06
N LEU A 78 3.70 1.34 -8.03
CA LEU A 78 4.61 1.44 -9.16
C LEU A 78 4.10 0.60 -10.37
N ASN A 79 3.33 -0.47 -10.14
CA ASN A 79 2.66 -1.20 -11.22
C ASN A 79 1.62 -0.31 -11.92
N VAL A 80 0.88 0.50 -11.16
CA VAL A 80 -0.11 1.46 -11.70
C VAL A 80 0.60 2.60 -12.44
N ALA A 81 1.73 3.07 -11.93
CA ALA A 81 2.54 4.14 -12.48
C ALA A 81 3.59 3.66 -13.51
N SER A 82 3.60 2.39 -13.91
CA SER A 82 4.67 1.81 -14.73
C SER A 82 4.79 2.49 -16.10
N ASP A 83 3.68 2.80 -16.77
CA ASP A 83 3.71 3.45 -18.08
C ASP A 83 4.33 4.86 -18.03
N PRO A 84 3.87 5.82 -17.20
CA PRO A 84 4.54 7.11 -17.07
C PRO A 84 5.97 6.99 -16.54
N PHE A 85 6.31 5.97 -15.71
CA PHE A 85 7.69 5.72 -15.27
C PHE A 85 8.62 5.37 -16.44
N MET A 86 8.21 4.44 -17.32
CA MET A 86 8.96 4.06 -18.51
C MET A 86 9.08 5.23 -19.50
N ALA A 87 8.00 6.00 -19.67
CA ALA A 87 8.00 7.20 -20.49
C ALA A 87 9.00 8.25 -19.97
N ALA A 88 8.97 8.56 -18.67
CA ALA A 88 9.90 9.50 -18.04
C ALA A 88 11.36 9.06 -18.16
N ALA A 89 11.64 7.75 -18.00
CA ALA A 89 12.97 7.19 -18.20
C ALA A 89 13.52 7.44 -19.62
N THR A 90 12.64 7.41 -20.63
CA THR A 90 13.00 7.69 -22.02
C THR A 90 13.13 9.18 -22.29
N ILE A 91 12.15 9.98 -21.85
CA ILE A 91 12.09 11.42 -22.10
C ILE A 91 13.20 12.16 -21.34
N GLY A 92 13.48 11.75 -20.10
CA GLY A 92 14.35 12.46 -19.18
C GLY A 92 13.61 13.57 -18.42
N VAL A 93 14.37 14.46 -17.82
CA VAL A 93 13.89 15.49 -16.89
C VAL A 93 14.37 16.89 -17.28
N VAL A 94 13.88 17.91 -16.55
CA VAL A 94 14.45 19.28 -16.55
C VAL A 94 14.80 19.68 -15.13
N GLY A 95 13.81 19.74 -14.23
CA GLY A 95 14.06 19.72 -12.80
C GLY A 95 14.12 18.28 -12.30
N GLY A 96 14.81 18.06 -11.21
CA GLY A 96 15.00 16.71 -10.65
C GLY A 96 13.68 16.00 -10.38
N LEU A 97 13.57 14.74 -10.79
CA LEU A 97 12.41 13.87 -10.59
C LEU A 97 12.82 12.63 -9.81
N VAL A 98 12.24 12.46 -8.62
CA VAL A 98 12.48 11.29 -7.78
C VAL A 98 11.19 10.52 -7.57
N ILE A 99 11.24 9.21 -7.80
CA ILE A 99 10.16 8.28 -7.48
C ILE A 99 10.56 7.48 -6.26
N VAL A 100 9.79 7.58 -5.18
CA VAL A 100 9.99 6.73 -3.99
C VAL A 100 9.06 5.54 -4.08
N SER A 101 9.64 4.33 -4.10
CA SER A 101 8.91 3.06 -4.03
C SER A 101 9.21 2.35 -2.72
N ALA A 102 8.18 2.10 -1.93
CA ALA A 102 8.31 1.39 -0.67
C ALA A 102 7.81 -0.05 -0.82
N ASP A 103 8.74 -1.00 -0.78
CA ASP A 103 8.47 -2.44 -0.84
C ASP A 103 8.04 -2.98 0.53
N ASP A 104 7.31 -4.09 0.53
CA ASP A 104 6.72 -4.68 1.73
C ASP A 104 7.09 -6.17 1.87
N PRO A 105 8.40 -6.48 2.13
CA PRO A 105 8.84 -7.83 2.45
C PRO A 105 8.06 -8.37 3.65
N GLY A 106 7.59 -9.61 3.58
CA GLY A 106 6.76 -10.22 4.62
C GLY A 106 5.27 -9.93 4.52
N ILE A 107 4.84 -9.15 3.51
CA ILE A 107 3.41 -8.90 3.21
C ILE A 107 2.66 -8.33 4.44
N HIS A 108 3.25 -7.34 5.13
CA HIS A 108 2.64 -6.75 6.33
C HIS A 108 1.32 -6.00 6.02
N SER A 109 1.24 -5.37 4.84
CA SER A 109 0.07 -4.58 4.42
C SER A 109 -0.24 -4.68 2.91
N SER A 110 0.28 -5.70 2.22
CA SER A 110 0.16 -5.85 0.77
C SER A 110 -0.51 -7.16 0.39
N GLN A 111 -1.01 -7.26 -0.83
CA GLN A 111 -1.62 -8.46 -1.37
C GLN A 111 -0.61 -9.45 -1.98
N GLY A 112 0.67 -9.11 -1.99
CA GLY A 112 1.76 -9.96 -2.46
C GLY A 112 3.11 -9.32 -2.21
N GLU A 113 4.18 -10.11 -2.29
CA GLU A 113 5.56 -9.61 -2.32
C GLU A 113 5.95 -9.24 -3.74
N GLN A 114 6.75 -8.18 -3.87
CA GLN A 114 7.25 -7.69 -5.14
C GLN A 114 8.57 -6.96 -4.90
N ASP A 115 9.55 -7.24 -5.76
CA ASP A 115 10.86 -6.60 -5.71
C ASP A 115 10.96 -5.50 -6.79
N ASN A 116 10.80 -4.25 -6.38
CA ASN A 116 10.80 -3.13 -7.31
C ASN A 116 12.18 -2.72 -7.83
N ARG A 117 13.26 -3.39 -7.40
CA ARG A 117 14.59 -3.23 -7.98
C ARG A 117 14.60 -3.58 -9.48
N HIS A 118 13.76 -4.54 -9.88
CA HIS A 118 13.61 -4.91 -11.29
C HIS A 118 13.06 -3.79 -12.17
N TYR A 119 12.24 -2.89 -11.63
CA TYR A 119 11.76 -1.71 -12.36
C TYR A 119 12.90 -0.76 -12.75
N ALA A 120 13.85 -0.50 -11.84
CA ALA A 120 15.01 0.32 -12.15
C ALA A 120 15.85 -0.27 -13.27
N ARG A 121 16.08 -1.59 -13.21
CA ARG A 121 16.81 -2.35 -14.27
C ARG A 121 16.10 -2.28 -15.60
N MET A 122 14.78 -2.50 -15.64
CA MET A 122 13.98 -2.47 -16.87
C MET A 122 13.93 -1.06 -17.48
N ALA A 123 13.75 -0.03 -16.66
CA ALA A 123 13.69 1.37 -17.08
C ALA A 123 15.09 1.98 -17.34
N LYS A 124 16.17 1.32 -16.90
CA LYS A 124 17.55 1.83 -16.97
C LYS A 124 17.74 3.16 -16.25
N VAL A 125 17.11 3.30 -15.10
CA VAL A 125 17.22 4.48 -14.23
C VAL A 125 18.05 4.16 -12.98
N PRO A 126 18.81 5.12 -12.42
CA PRO A 126 19.57 4.87 -11.22
C PRO A 126 18.64 4.59 -10.03
N MET A 127 19.09 3.69 -9.15
CA MET A 127 18.36 3.32 -7.94
C MET A 127 19.24 3.46 -6.70
N LEU A 128 18.68 4.10 -5.68
CA LEU A 128 19.27 4.26 -4.37
C LEU A 128 18.46 3.51 -3.30
N GLU A 129 19.16 2.83 -2.40
CA GLU A 129 18.56 2.08 -1.29
C GLU A 129 19.19 2.51 0.05
N PRO A 130 18.51 3.35 0.84
CA PRO A 130 19.01 3.74 2.15
C PRO A 130 18.93 2.57 3.14
N ALA A 131 19.94 2.47 4.02
CA ALA A 131 19.99 1.46 5.07
C ALA A 131 19.34 1.92 6.39
N ASP A 132 19.16 3.23 6.58
CA ASP A 132 18.55 3.82 7.77
C ASP A 132 17.92 5.20 7.47
N SER A 133 17.32 5.83 8.50
CA SER A 133 16.70 7.14 8.35
C SER A 133 17.73 8.26 8.04
N GLN A 134 18.99 8.12 8.44
CA GLN A 134 20.01 9.11 8.10
C GLN A 134 20.35 9.05 6.61
N GLU A 135 20.50 7.88 6.05
CA GLU A 135 20.69 7.71 4.61
C GLU A 135 19.45 8.11 3.83
N ALA A 136 18.26 7.78 4.31
CA ALA A 136 17.00 8.23 3.71
C ALA A 136 16.97 9.77 3.56
N TYR A 137 17.36 10.49 4.61
CA TYR A 137 17.47 11.96 4.58
C TYR A 137 18.51 12.49 3.58
N HIS A 138 19.63 11.80 3.42
CA HIS A 138 20.69 12.21 2.49
C HIS A 138 20.39 11.79 1.05
N PHE A 139 19.91 10.59 0.85
CA PHE A 139 19.77 9.98 -0.49
C PHE A 139 18.70 10.68 -1.32
N ILE A 140 17.61 11.16 -0.70
CA ILE A 140 16.58 11.89 -1.46
C ILE A 140 17.15 13.17 -2.08
N ALA A 141 18.03 13.86 -1.39
CA ALA A 141 18.67 15.07 -1.90
C ALA A 141 19.67 14.74 -3.02
N ILE A 142 20.49 13.69 -2.83
CA ILE A 142 21.40 13.16 -3.85
C ILE A 142 20.62 12.69 -5.08
N ALA A 143 19.47 12.07 -4.89
CA ALA A 143 18.63 11.60 -5.98
C ALA A 143 18.14 12.75 -6.87
N PHE A 144 17.80 13.92 -6.31
CA PHE A 144 17.47 15.09 -7.10
C PHE A 144 18.67 15.63 -7.89
N ASP A 145 19.84 15.69 -7.25
CA ASP A 145 21.06 16.14 -7.92
C ASP A 145 21.42 15.17 -9.08
N PHE A 146 21.33 13.85 -8.86
CA PHE A 146 21.51 12.83 -9.91
C PHE A 146 20.53 12.98 -11.07
N SER A 147 19.26 13.17 -10.72
CA SER A 147 18.22 13.30 -11.72
C SER A 147 18.51 14.45 -12.67
N GLU A 148 18.94 15.61 -12.15
CA GLU A 148 19.30 16.79 -12.93
C GLU A 148 20.59 16.58 -13.74
N GLU A 149 21.63 15.99 -13.14
CA GLU A 149 22.93 15.78 -13.76
C GLU A 149 22.85 14.77 -14.93
N PHE A 150 22.12 13.68 -14.73
CA PHE A 150 22.06 12.58 -15.72
C PHE A 150 20.82 12.61 -16.62
N ASP A 151 19.98 13.66 -16.59
CA ASP A 151 18.76 13.78 -17.41
C ASP A 151 17.86 12.52 -17.28
N THR A 152 17.57 12.06 -16.06
CA THR A 152 16.83 10.82 -15.80
C THR A 152 16.04 10.90 -14.50
N PRO A 153 14.85 10.28 -14.41
CA PRO A 153 14.26 10.04 -13.09
C PRO A 153 15.17 9.12 -12.26
N VAL A 154 15.05 9.22 -10.93
CA VAL A 154 15.75 8.34 -9.98
C VAL A 154 14.72 7.55 -9.19
N LEU A 155 14.90 6.24 -9.08
CA LEU A 155 14.14 5.40 -8.17
C LEU A 155 14.84 5.36 -6.80
N LEU A 156 14.15 5.79 -5.76
CA LEU A 156 14.59 5.62 -4.38
C LEU A 156 13.74 4.53 -3.75
N ARG A 157 14.35 3.39 -3.46
CA ARG A 157 13.65 2.23 -2.92
C ARG A 157 13.84 2.14 -1.41
N THR A 158 12.74 1.97 -0.70
CA THR A 158 12.73 1.62 0.73
C THR A 158 12.00 0.31 0.95
N THR A 159 12.09 -0.22 2.16
CA THR A 159 11.27 -1.34 2.63
C THR A 159 10.46 -0.91 3.85
N THR A 160 9.45 -1.69 4.24
CA THR A 160 8.60 -1.41 5.40
C THR A 160 9.43 -1.10 6.64
N ARG A 161 10.52 -1.82 6.88
CA ARG A 161 11.39 -1.60 8.02
C ARG A 161 12.05 -0.22 7.99
N ILE A 162 12.63 0.16 6.87
CA ILE A 162 13.24 1.50 6.71
C ILE A 162 12.18 2.59 6.82
N SER A 163 11.02 2.40 6.19
CA SER A 163 9.94 3.39 6.17
C SER A 163 9.46 3.75 7.59
N HIS A 164 9.32 2.77 8.47
CA HIS A 164 8.68 2.96 9.78
C HIS A 164 9.65 2.96 10.97
N ALA A 165 10.85 2.36 10.86
CA ALA A 165 11.82 2.38 11.96
C ALA A 165 12.33 3.80 12.21
N LYS A 166 12.38 4.18 13.50
CA LYS A 166 12.87 5.49 13.92
C LYS A 166 14.33 5.42 14.35
N SER A 167 15.14 6.33 13.84
CA SER A 167 16.52 6.51 14.27
C SER A 167 16.88 8.00 14.44
N VAL A 168 18.03 8.26 15.06
CA VAL A 168 18.49 9.63 15.26
C VAL A 168 19.09 10.13 13.96
N VAL A 169 18.50 11.18 13.38
CA VAL A 169 18.94 11.83 12.16
C VAL A 169 19.63 13.16 12.49
N ASN A 170 20.84 13.35 11.99
CA ASN A 170 21.54 14.62 12.02
C ASN A 170 21.05 15.51 10.88
N VAL A 171 20.17 16.45 11.22
CA VAL A 171 19.64 17.42 10.26
C VAL A 171 20.63 18.57 10.13
N ASN A 172 21.41 18.57 9.07
CA ASN A 172 22.53 19.49 8.84
C ASN A 172 22.40 20.32 7.55
N ARG A 173 21.34 20.11 6.77
CA ARG A 173 21.08 20.89 5.55
C ARG A 173 20.15 22.05 5.84
N THR A 174 20.42 23.20 5.23
CA THR A 174 19.46 24.29 5.07
C THR A 174 18.62 24.02 3.82
N ARG A 175 17.42 24.58 3.78
CA ARG A 175 16.56 24.45 2.60
C ARG A 175 17.21 25.14 1.40
N LYS A 176 17.30 24.44 0.29
CA LYS A 176 17.63 24.98 -1.02
C LYS A 176 16.38 25.69 -1.57
N GLU A 177 16.53 26.93 -2.02
CA GLU A 177 15.42 27.63 -2.67
C GLU A 177 15.02 26.89 -3.95
N PRO A 178 13.72 26.63 -4.15
CA PRO A 178 13.25 26.02 -5.38
C PRO A 178 13.55 26.91 -6.60
N ALA A 179 13.89 26.29 -7.72
CA ALA A 179 14.02 26.98 -8.99
C ALA A 179 12.71 27.65 -9.41
N SER A 180 12.79 28.76 -10.13
CA SER A 180 11.62 29.38 -10.76
C SER A 180 11.11 28.49 -11.90
N ALA A 181 9.81 28.21 -11.89
CA ALA A 181 9.19 27.40 -12.93
C ALA A 181 9.22 28.10 -14.29
N SER A 182 9.69 27.41 -15.33
CA SER A 182 9.64 27.86 -16.72
C SER A 182 9.65 26.65 -17.65
N PHE A 183 8.94 26.74 -18.77
CA PHE A 183 8.94 25.68 -19.77
C PHE A 183 9.60 26.16 -21.07
N LYS A 184 10.61 25.41 -21.54
CA LYS A 184 11.27 25.65 -22.83
C LYS A 184 10.80 24.61 -23.83
N HIS A 185 10.29 25.07 -24.96
CA HIS A 185 9.84 24.18 -26.04
C HIS A 185 11.01 23.33 -26.57
N ASN A 186 10.81 22.01 -26.54
CA ASN A 186 11.71 21.04 -27.17
C ASN A 186 10.89 19.82 -27.61
N VAL A 187 10.34 19.88 -28.81
CA VAL A 187 9.48 18.84 -29.39
C VAL A 187 10.22 17.50 -29.47
N GLN A 188 11.49 17.51 -29.84
CA GLN A 188 12.28 16.27 -29.94
C GLN A 188 12.48 15.57 -28.60
N LYS A 189 12.53 16.34 -27.50
CA LYS A 189 12.66 15.80 -26.15
C LYS A 189 11.32 15.34 -25.59
N PHE A 190 10.27 16.17 -25.67
CA PHE A 190 9.05 15.97 -24.90
C PHE A 190 7.92 15.27 -25.64
N VAL A 191 7.98 15.21 -26.99
CA VAL A 191 6.96 14.55 -27.79
C VAL A 191 7.45 13.20 -28.29
N MET A 192 7.02 12.10 -27.66
CA MET A 192 7.49 10.76 -27.96
C MET A 192 6.82 10.15 -29.19
N LEU A 193 7.10 10.72 -30.34
CA LEU A 193 6.87 10.04 -31.61
C LEU A 193 7.98 9.00 -31.87
N PRO A 194 7.75 7.97 -32.70
CA PRO A 194 8.77 6.96 -33.00
C PRO A 194 10.10 7.55 -33.46
N VAL A 195 10.06 8.63 -34.23
CA VAL A 195 11.28 9.32 -34.74
C VAL A 195 12.06 9.95 -33.56
N HIS A 196 11.40 10.56 -32.59
CA HIS A 196 12.05 11.16 -31.43
C HIS A 196 12.54 10.10 -30.43
N ALA A 197 11.73 9.07 -30.19
CA ALA A 197 12.10 7.97 -29.32
C ALA A 197 13.38 7.25 -29.79
N ARG A 198 13.55 7.08 -31.12
CA ARG A 198 14.79 6.53 -31.72
C ARG A 198 16.02 7.39 -31.41
N LEU A 199 15.86 8.71 -31.32
CA LEU A 199 16.94 9.62 -30.93
C LEU A 199 17.25 9.55 -29.43
N ARG A 200 16.24 9.33 -28.60
CA ARG A 200 16.40 9.25 -27.14
C ARG A 200 17.02 7.93 -26.69
N ARG A 201 16.76 6.84 -27.39
CA ARG A 201 17.24 5.50 -26.99
C ARG A 201 18.77 5.40 -26.85
N PRO A 202 19.61 5.86 -27.80
CA PRO A 202 21.06 5.90 -27.62
C PRO A 202 21.50 6.71 -26.40
N LEU A 203 20.85 7.86 -26.13
CA LEU A 203 21.17 8.70 -24.98
C LEU A 203 20.91 7.98 -23.64
N MET A 204 19.91 7.09 -23.58
CA MET A 204 19.68 6.26 -22.39
C MET A 204 20.84 5.29 -22.15
N GLU A 205 21.40 4.67 -23.20
CA GLU A 205 22.55 3.76 -23.08
C GLU A 205 23.83 4.52 -22.69
N GLU A 206 24.08 5.66 -23.31
CA GLU A 206 25.21 6.53 -22.94
C GLU A 206 25.13 6.99 -21.48
N ARG A 207 23.94 7.36 -21.04
CA ARG A 207 23.67 7.71 -19.64
C ARG A 207 23.96 6.55 -18.69
N LEU A 208 23.52 5.34 -19.04
CA LEU A 208 23.78 4.16 -18.23
C LEU A 208 25.28 3.88 -18.08
N VAL A 209 26.08 4.09 -19.13
CA VAL A 209 27.54 3.96 -19.06
C VAL A 209 28.13 4.97 -18.08
N LYS A 210 27.69 6.24 -18.14
CA LYS A 210 28.13 7.29 -17.21
C LYS A 210 27.73 6.95 -15.76
N LEU A 211 26.52 6.46 -15.55
CA LEU A 211 26.01 6.06 -14.24
C LEU A 211 26.79 4.88 -13.66
N LYS A 212 27.21 3.90 -14.49
CA LYS A 212 28.09 2.81 -14.05
C LYS A 212 29.43 3.31 -13.53
N ALA A 213 30.07 4.22 -14.29
CA ALA A 213 31.32 4.84 -13.86
C ALA A 213 31.15 5.64 -12.56
N TYR A 214 30.02 6.32 -12.42
CA TYR A 214 29.69 7.07 -11.20
C TYR A 214 29.45 6.15 -10.00
N ALA A 215 28.79 5.01 -10.19
CA ALA A 215 28.51 4.04 -9.13
C ALA A 215 29.78 3.55 -8.43
N ASP A 216 30.89 3.36 -9.19
CA ASP A 216 32.19 2.98 -8.62
C ASP A 216 32.80 4.04 -7.68
N ALA A 217 32.44 5.30 -7.87
CA ALA A 217 32.90 6.42 -7.04
C ALA A 217 31.85 6.94 -6.05
N PHE A 218 30.68 6.30 -5.99
CA PHE A 218 29.57 6.77 -5.15
C PHE A 218 29.93 6.69 -3.66
N PRO A 219 29.93 7.80 -2.89
CA PRO A 219 30.46 7.84 -1.54
C PRO A 219 29.75 6.91 -0.53
N TYR A 220 28.53 6.46 -0.85
CA TYR A 220 27.76 5.55 -0.01
C TYR A 220 27.81 4.10 -0.47
N ASN A 221 28.58 3.77 -1.52
CA ASN A 221 29.06 2.42 -1.80
C ASN A 221 30.37 2.24 -1.01
N GLN A 222 30.26 1.68 0.20
CA GLN A 222 31.33 1.73 1.20
C GLN A 222 31.84 0.35 1.55
N VAL A 223 33.18 0.22 1.60
CA VAL A 223 33.83 -0.98 2.09
C VAL A 223 34.18 -0.78 3.57
N PHE A 224 33.79 -1.73 4.39
CA PHE A 224 34.18 -1.84 5.80
C PHE A 224 35.01 -3.09 5.95
N TRP A 225 36.31 -2.93 6.15
CA TRP A 225 37.23 -4.04 6.27
C TRP A 225 37.16 -4.68 7.65
N GLY A 226 37.03 -6.01 7.67
CA GLY A 226 37.14 -6.90 8.79
C GLY A 226 38.06 -8.07 8.40
N SER A 227 37.65 -9.30 8.70
CA SER A 227 38.36 -10.52 8.27
C SER A 227 38.26 -10.71 6.75
N SER A 228 39.36 -11.08 6.10
CA SER A 228 39.40 -11.48 4.69
C SER A 228 38.73 -12.84 4.41
N ARG A 229 38.46 -13.64 5.45
CA ARG A 229 37.86 -14.98 5.28
C ARG A 229 36.45 -14.90 4.69
N LEU A 230 35.70 -13.85 5.05
CA LEU A 230 34.31 -13.66 4.62
C LEU A 230 34.06 -12.21 4.19
N GLY A 231 33.65 -12.04 2.94
CA GLY A 231 33.13 -10.79 2.40
C GLY A 231 31.63 -10.88 2.20
N ILE A 232 30.93 -9.80 2.53
CA ILE A 232 29.48 -9.71 2.43
C ILE A 232 29.10 -8.48 1.59
N VAL A 233 28.33 -8.69 0.52
CA VAL A 233 27.68 -7.61 -0.24
C VAL A 233 26.25 -7.50 0.22
N SER A 234 25.81 -6.29 0.57
CA SER A 234 24.46 -6.05 1.06
C SER A 234 24.00 -4.62 0.81
N SER A 235 22.69 -4.36 0.85
CA SER A 235 22.06 -3.04 0.73
C SER A 235 20.89 -2.89 1.70
N GLY A 236 20.42 -1.65 1.85
CA GLY A 236 19.24 -1.37 2.67
C GLY A 236 19.38 -1.92 4.11
N VAL A 237 18.25 -2.30 4.70
CA VAL A 237 18.24 -2.81 6.09
C VAL A 237 18.96 -4.14 6.26
N ALA A 238 19.04 -4.98 5.21
CA ALA A 238 19.72 -6.26 5.25
C ALA A 238 21.22 -6.13 5.62
N TYR A 239 21.83 -4.97 5.31
CA TYR A 239 23.18 -4.64 5.75
C TYR A 239 23.31 -4.64 7.28
N HIS A 240 22.36 -4.07 7.99
CA HIS A 240 22.39 -4.02 9.46
C HIS A 240 22.23 -5.41 10.07
N TYR A 241 21.35 -6.23 9.53
CA TYR A 241 21.15 -7.60 9.97
C TYR A 241 22.41 -8.46 9.74
N ALA A 242 23.02 -8.29 8.57
CA ALA A 242 24.28 -8.97 8.27
C ALA A 242 25.42 -8.53 9.23
N ARG A 243 25.50 -7.24 9.54
CA ARG A 243 26.50 -6.69 10.49
C ARG A 243 26.34 -7.24 11.91
N GLU A 244 25.10 -7.46 12.36
CA GLU A 244 24.81 -8.02 13.67
C GLU A 244 25.24 -9.49 13.75
N VAL A 245 24.98 -10.27 12.70
CA VAL A 245 25.28 -11.70 12.64
C VAL A 245 26.77 -11.98 12.36
N PHE A 246 27.43 -11.12 11.58
CA PHE A 246 28.82 -11.28 11.16
C PHE A 246 29.67 -10.07 11.54
N PRO A 247 29.88 -9.77 12.83
CA PRO A 247 30.56 -8.54 13.27
C PRO A 247 31.99 -8.41 12.76
N ASP A 248 32.70 -9.55 12.51
CA ASP A 248 34.08 -9.57 12.08
C ASP A 248 34.29 -9.68 10.57
N ALA A 249 33.22 -9.83 9.77
CA ALA A 249 33.31 -9.96 8.31
C ALA A 249 33.70 -8.63 7.64
N SER A 250 34.23 -8.70 6.43
CA SER A 250 34.37 -7.55 5.56
C SER A 250 33.07 -7.30 4.82
N PHE A 251 32.67 -6.03 4.69
CA PHE A 251 31.41 -5.64 4.06
C PHE A 251 31.63 -4.69 2.90
N LEU A 252 30.91 -4.92 1.80
CA LEU A 252 30.63 -3.91 0.81
C LEU A 252 29.14 -3.55 0.92
N LYS A 253 28.86 -2.39 1.52
CA LYS A 253 27.53 -1.82 1.60
C LYS A 253 27.23 -1.01 0.35
N LEU A 254 26.15 -1.32 -0.34
CA LEU A 254 25.70 -0.61 -1.52
C LEU A 254 24.57 0.36 -1.16
N GLY A 255 24.82 1.65 -1.38
CA GLY A 255 23.79 2.70 -1.33
C GLY A 255 23.17 2.94 -2.71
N MET A 256 23.92 2.71 -3.79
CA MET A 256 23.45 2.69 -5.18
C MET A 256 23.47 1.25 -5.67
N THR A 257 22.28 0.67 -5.86
CA THR A 257 22.11 -0.74 -6.20
C THR A 257 21.80 -0.96 -7.69
N TYR A 258 21.56 0.11 -8.43
CA TYR A 258 21.52 0.07 -9.89
C TYR A 258 21.92 1.42 -10.50
N PRO A 259 22.79 1.42 -11.53
CA PRO A 259 23.65 0.29 -11.92
C PRO A 259 24.66 -0.04 -10.84
N LEU A 260 25.15 -1.29 -10.82
CA LEU A 260 26.12 -1.74 -9.85
C LEU A 260 27.53 -1.15 -10.08
N PRO A 261 28.34 -0.95 -9.02
CA PRO A 261 29.73 -0.50 -9.09
C PRO A 261 30.63 -1.70 -9.47
N GLU A 262 30.74 -1.99 -10.76
CA GLU A 262 31.39 -3.20 -11.27
C GLU A 262 32.87 -3.30 -10.87
N LYS A 263 33.61 -2.20 -10.93
CA LYS A 263 35.02 -2.16 -10.55
C LYS A 263 35.18 -2.42 -9.06
N LEU A 264 34.44 -1.70 -8.23
CA LEU A 264 34.49 -1.83 -6.76
C LEU A 264 34.10 -3.26 -6.31
N LEU A 265 33.09 -3.86 -6.95
CA LEU A 265 32.67 -5.24 -6.68
C LEU A 265 33.78 -6.26 -7.00
N ARG A 266 34.48 -6.11 -8.13
CA ARG A 266 35.60 -6.99 -8.51
C ARG A 266 36.78 -6.81 -7.56
N GLU A 267 37.12 -5.59 -7.22
CA GLU A 267 38.19 -5.28 -6.25
C GLU A 267 37.87 -5.91 -4.89
N PHE A 268 36.67 -5.70 -4.37
CA PHE A 268 36.24 -6.28 -3.10
C PHE A 268 36.25 -7.82 -3.15
N ALA A 269 35.69 -8.41 -4.20
CA ALA A 269 35.63 -9.86 -4.36
C ALA A 269 37.04 -10.52 -4.41
N SER A 270 38.04 -9.80 -4.96
CA SER A 270 39.42 -10.32 -5.05
C SER A 270 40.17 -10.30 -3.73
N THR A 271 39.68 -9.59 -2.72
CA THR A 271 40.35 -9.43 -1.41
C THR A 271 39.81 -10.35 -0.33
N VAL A 272 38.77 -11.12 -0.62
CA VAL A 272 38.13 -12.03 0.34
C VAL A 272 38.18 -13.49 -0.16
N GLU A 273 38.29 -14.43 0.76
CA GLU A 273 38.36 -15.87 0.44
C GLU A 273 36.99 -16.43 0.03
N ARG A 274 35.92 -15.96 0.68
CA ARG A 274 34.53 -16.31 0.41
C ARG A 274 33.72 -15.05 0.28
N LEU A 275 32.87 -14.99 -0.74
CA LEU A 275 31.93 -13.88 -0.95
C LEU A 275 30.49 -14.38 -0.85
N ILE A 276 29.65 -13.69 -0.07
CA ILE A 276 28.23 -13.97 0.05
C ILE A 276 27.41 -12.69 -0.20
N VAL A 277 26.16 -12.86 -0.60
CA VAL A 277 25.18 -11.79 -0.69
C VAL A 277 24.10 -12.00 0.36
N ILE A 278 23.79 -10.95 1.11
CA ILE A 278 22.65 -10.90 2.02
C ILE A 278 21.72 -9.77 1.57
N GLU A 279 20.60 -10.15 0.98
CA GLU A 279 19.59 -9.25 0.44
C GLU A 279 18.16 -9.78 0.68
N GLU A 280 17.18 -8.88 0.77
CA GLU A 280 15.77 -9.27 0.86
C GLU A 280 15.20 -9.60 -0.52
N LEU A 281 14.10 -10.36 -0.55
CA LEU A 281 13.31 -10.72 -1.75
C LEU A 281 14.13 -11.49 -2.81
N ASP A 282 14.13 -11.00 -4.05
CA ASP A 282 14.73 -11.69 -5.20
C ASP A 282 16.28 -11.69 -5.17
N PRO A 283 16.93 -12.60 -5.91
CA PRO A 283 18.39 -12.64 -6.04
C PRO A 283 18.94 -11.52 -6.94
N PHE A 284 18.54 -10.26 -6.68
CA PHE A 284 18.88 -9.15 -7.56
C PHE A 284 20.39 -8.84 -7.57
N LEU A 285 21.01 -8.71 -6.41
CA LEU A 285 22.45 -8.48 -6.31
C LEU A 285 23.22 -9.74 -6.71
N GLU A 286 22.80 -10.90 -6.21
CA GLU A 286 23.43 -12.19 -6.49
C GLU A 286 23.50 -12.47 -8.00
N GLU A 287 22.37 -12.37 -8.73
CA GLU A 287 22.32 -12.60 -10.18
C GLU A 287 23.22 -11.64 -10.96
N ASN A 288 23.24 -10.36 -10.55
CA ASN A 288 24.10 -9.39 -11.20
C ASN A 288 25.60 -9.66 -10.95
N LEU A 289 25.99 -10.09 -9.73
CA LEU A 289 27.37 -10.48 -9.44
C LEU A 289 27.78 -11.73 -10.25
N LEU A 290 26.91 -12.73 -10.32
CA LEU A 290 27.12 -13.92 -11.15
C LEU A 290 27.25 -13.57 -12.63
N ALA A 291 26.44 -12.64 -13.15
CA ALA A 291 26.54 -12.14 -14.51
C ALA A 291 27.87 -11.42 -14.79
N LEU A 292 28.48 -10.81 -13.79
CA LEU A 292 29.83 -10.23 -13.86
C LEU A 292 30.95 -11.29 -13.76
N GLY A 293 30.61 -12.57 -13.60
CA GLY A 293 31.56 -13.67 -13.41
C GLY A 293 32.15 -13.75 -11.99
N ILE A 294 31.56 -13.06 -11.02
CA ILE A 294 31.96 -13.09 -9.62
C ILE A 294 31.24 -14.25 -8.93
N LYS A 295 32.02 -15.23 -8.41
CA LYS A 295 31.46 -16.34 -7.65
C LYS A 295 30.94 -15.86 -6.30
N VAL A 296 29.67 -16.15 -5.99
CA VAL A 296 29.00 -15.71 -4.78
C VAL A 296 27.95 -16.75 -4.36
N GLN A 297 27.67 -16.83 -3.06
CA GLN A 297 26.57 -17.59 -2.48
C GLN A 297 25.55 -16.60 -1.90
N GLY A 298 24.26 -16.94 -1.92
CA GLY A 298 23.21 -16.06 -1.42
C GLY A 298 21.89 -16.80 -1.25
N LYS A 299 20.98 -16.71 -2.20
CA LYS A 299 19.61 -17.24 -2.13
C LYS A 299 19.46 -18.76 -2.14
N GLU A 300 20.55 -19.48 -2.25
CA GLU A 300 20.57 -20.91 -1.91
C GLU A 300 20.27 -21.14 -0.43
N PHE A 301 20.68 -20.21 0.44
CA PHE A 301 20.56 -20.29 1.89
C PHE A 301 19.67 -19.18 2.46
N ILE A 302 19.81 -17.94 1.97
CA ILE A 302 19.03 -16.78 2.40
C ILE A 302 17.59 -16.89 1.84
N PRO A 303 16.55 -16.70 2.65
CA PRO A 303 15.16 -16.75 2.20
C PRO A 303 14.88 -15.84 0.99
N ARG A 304 14.05 -16.33 0.05
CA ARG A 304 13.61 -15.59 -1.15
C ARG A 304 12.31 -14.81 -0.92
N PHE A 305 11.66 -15.02 0.20
CA PHE A 305 10.39 -14.38 0.57
C PHE A 305 10.40 -14.11 2.08
N GLY A 306 9.53 -13.21 2.49
CA GLY A 306 9.45 -12.76 3.86
C GLY A 306 10.46 -11.67 4.21
N GLU A 307 10.20 -10.97 5.30
CA GLU A 307 11.12 -9.97 5.86
C GLU A 307 12.34 -10.67 6.45
N LEU A 308 13.55 -10.18 6.13
CA LEU A 308 14.74 -10.61 6.83
C LEU A 308 14.81 -9.99 8.23
N ASN A 309 15.49 -10.70 9.12
CA ASN A 309 15.91 -10.24 10.43
C ASN A 309 17.20 -10.96 10.83
N PRO A 310 17.89 -10.56 11.91
CA PRO A 310 19.12 -11.22 12.34
C PRO A 310 18.97 -12.73 12.53
N GLU A 311 17.88 -13.18 13.13
CA GLU A 311 17.61 -14.61 13.37
C GLU A 311 17.50 -15.41 12.07
N ALA A 312 16.82 -14.87 11.05
CA ALA A 312 16.70 -15.53 9.74
C ALA A 312 18.06 -15.63 9.04
N VAL A 313 18.87 -14.56 9.12
CA VAL A 313 20.24 -14.54 8.58
C VAL A 313 21.14 -15.53 9.31
N GLU A 314 21.08 -15.59 10.63
CA GLU A 314 21.86 -16.50 11.46
C GLU A 314 21.50 -17.97 11.17
N LYS A 315 20.22 -18.31 11.10
CA LYS A 315 19.77 -19.66 10.71
C LYS A 315 20.26 -20.07 9.31
N ALA A 316 20.28 -19.13 8.38
CA ALA A 316 20.82 -19.37 7.04
C ALA A 316 22.34 -19.59 7.10
N ALA A 317 23.06 -18.82 7.91
CA ALA A 317 24.48 -18.90 8.08
C ALA A 317 24.93 -20.27 8.65
N TYR A 318 24.23 -20.80 9.65
CA TYR A 318 24.46 -22.13 10.19
C TYR A 318 24.22 -23.23 9.14
N ARG A 319 23.15 -23.15 8.39
CA ARG A 319 22.83 -24.11 7.31
C ARG A 319 23.87 -24.11 6.19
N ALA A 320 24.43 -22.94 5.90
CA ALA A 320 25.43 -22.75 4.86
C ALA A 320 26.87 -23.09 5.32
N GLY A 321 27.09 -23.32 6.61
CA GLY A 321 28.42 -23.45 7.18
C GLY A 321 29.25 -22.15 7.10
N TRP A 322 28.58 -21.00 7.18
CA TRP A 322 29.23 -19.70 7.26
C TRP A 322 29.57 -19.31 8.70
N LEU A 323 28.81 -19.87 9.65
CA LEU A 323 29.03 -19.75 11.09
C LEU A 323 29.02 -21.14 11.73
N GLU A 324 29.87 -21.31 12.76
CA GLU A 324 29.83 -22.48 13.63
C GLU A 324 28.65 -22.32 14.63
N PRO A 325 27.86 -23.39 14.87
CA PRO A 325 26.78 -23.33 15.85
C PRO A 325 27.33 -22.99 17.25
N THR A 326 26.83 -21.96 17.87
CA THR A 326 27.14 -21.66 19.26
C THR A 326 26.41 -22.64 20.18
N THR A 327 27.14 -23.28 21.07
CA THR A 327 26.57 -24.13 22.12
C THR A 327 25.89 -23.23 23.15
N GLY A 328 24.59 -22.95 23.00
CA GLY A 328 23.87 -22.12 23.95
C GLY A 328 22.59 -21.47 23.49
N ASP A 329 22.19 -21.68 22.23
CA ASP A 329 20.91 -21.13 21.74
C ASP A 329 19.73 -21.67 22.55
N GLN A 330 19.30 -20.91 23.53
CA GLN A 330 17.96 -21.09 24.12
C GLN A 330 16.94 -20.79 23.02
N LYS A 331 16.39 -21.85 22.40
CA LYS A 331 15.18 -21.70 21.59
C LYS A 331 14.12 -21.06 22.47
N LEU A 332 13.84 -19.80 22.20
CA LEU A 332 12.66 -19.16 22.80
C LEU A 332 11.44 -19.95 22.29
N GLU A 333 10.86 -20.74 23.19
CA GLU A 333 9.61 -21.44 22.88
C GLU A 333 8.52 -20.38 22.65
N PRO A 334 7.78 -20.49 21.53
CA PRO A 334 6.67 -19.58 21.29
C PRO A 334 5.69 -19.62 22.46
N LEU A 335 5.23 -18.48 22.94
CA LEU A 335 4.17 -18.43 23.92
C LEU A 335 2.94 -19.18 23.40
N THR A 336 2.61 -20.31 24.04
CA THR A 336 1.44 -21.11 23.70
C THR A 336 0.21 -20.56 24.40
N GLY A 337 -0.98 -20.74 23.82
CA GLY A 337 -2.26 -20.35 24.44
C GLY A 337 -2.71 -18.92 24.18
N LEU A 338 -2.01 -18.16 23.36
CA LEU A 338 -2.51 -16.85 22.89
C LEU A 338 -3.68 -17.06 21.92
N ALA A 339 -4.81 -16.40 22.20
CA ALA A 339 -5.97 -16.43 21.31
C ALA A 339 -5.62 -15.73 19.98
N PRO A 340 -5.97 -16.32 18.82
CA PRO A 340 -5.82 -15.65 17.53
C PRO A 340 -6.67 -14.39 17.49
N ARG A 341 -6.13 -13.31 16.94
CA ARG A 341 -6.83 -12.03 16.79
C ARG A 341 -6.90 -11.67 15.29
N PRO A 342 -7.78 -12.34 14.52
CA PRO A 342 -7.95 -12.00 13.11
C PRO A 342 -8.47 -10.56 12.99
N PRO A 343 -8.12 -9.84 11.92
CA PRO A 343 -8.65 -8.52 11.66
C PRO A 343 -10.17 -8.60 11.44
N VAL A 344 -10.90 -7.62 12.02
CA VAL A 344 -12.37 -7.52 11.94
C VAL A 344 -12.77 -6.09 11.65
N PHE A 345 -14.02 -5.87 11.22
CA PHE A 345 -14.57 -4.53 11.10
C PHE A 345 -14.59 -3.80 12.45
N CYS A 346 -14.39 -2.49 12.40
CA CYS A 346 -14.52 -1.64 13.58
C CYS A 346 -15.95 -1.65 14.13
N PRO A 347 -16.17 -1.41 15.43
CA PRO A 347 -17.52 -1.22 15.97
C PRO A 347 -18.22 -0.06 15.25
N GLY A 348 -19.44 -0.30 14.75
CA GLY A 348 -20.20 0.69 13.98
C GLY A 348 -19.68 0.95 12.57
N CYS A 349 -18.89 0.04 12.01
CA CYS A 349 -18.40 0.17 10.64
C CYS A 349 -19.57 0.21 9.63
N PRO A 350 -19.59 1.19 8.69
CA PRO A 350 -20.66 1.30 7.69
C PRO A 350 -20.70 0.12 6.71
N HIS A 351 -19.61 -0.63 6.58
CA HIS A 351 -19.58 -1.80 5.71
C HIS A 351 -20.34 -3.01 6.27
N THR A 352 -20.52 -3.08 7.60
CA THR A 352 -21.14 -4.23 8.27
C THR A 352 -22.54 -4.54 7.75
N GLY A 353 -23.38 -3.51 7.56
CA GLY A 353 -24.78 -3.68 7.16
C GLY A 353 -24.93 -4.34 5.79
N ILE A 354 -24.19 -3.85 4.80
CA ILE A 354 -24.29 -4.38 3.43
C ILE A 354 -23.74 -5.81 3.33
N PHE A 355 -22.61 -6.12 3.97
CA PHE A 355 -22.05 -7.48 3.92
C PHE A 355 -22.90 -8.49 4.71
N PHE A 356 -23.54 -8.07 5.79
CA PHE A 356 -24.56 -8.89 6.46
C PHE A 356 -25.72 -9.20 5.52
N VAL A 357 -26.20 -8.23 4.74
CA VAL A 357 -27.27 -8.41 3.76
C VAL A 357 -26.83 -9.36 2.64
N LEU A 358 -25.65 -9.15 2.07
CA LEU A 358 -25.09 -10.01 1.02
C LEU A 358 -24.89 -11.45 1.49
N ASN A 359 -24.33 -11.66 2.70
CA ASN A 359 -24.24 -12.99 3.32
C ASN A 359 -25.62 -13.66 3.46
N THR A 360 -26.62 -12.90 3.91
CA THR A 360 -27.96 -13.43 4.13
C THR A 360 -28.66 -13.80 2.82
N ILE A 361 -28.52 -12.99 1.77
CA ILE A 361 -29.09 -13.25 0.45
C ILE A 361 -28.40 -14.46 -0.19
N GLY A 362 -27.08 -14.52 -0.16
CA GLY A 362 -26.27 -15.62 -0.69
C GLY A 362 -26.28 -16.88 0.18
N GLN A 363 -26.95 -16.87 1.33
CA GLN A 363 -27.00 -17.99 2.30
C GLN A 363 -25.62 -18.55 2.67
N ARG A 364 -24.57 -17.75 2.63
CA ARG A 364 -23.15 -18.15 2.71
C ARG A 364 -22.78 -18.91 3.98
N SER A 365 -23.36 -18.53 5.12
CA SER A 365 -23.14 -19.22 6.40
C SER A 365 -23.57 -20.69 6.41
N ARG A 366 -24.31 -21.14 5.37
CA ARG A 366 -24.74 -22.53 5.20
C ARG A 366 -23.99 -23.26 4.07
N LEU A 367 -23.22 -22.52 3.27
CA LEU A 367 -22.54 -23.06 2.08
C LEU A 367 -21.05 -23.26 2.33
N LEU A 368 -20.42 -22.40 3.09
CA LEU A 368 -18.97 -22.43 3.30
C LEU A 368 -18.61 -23.26 4.53
N ASP A 369 -17.56 -24.07 4.41
CA ASP A 369 -16.93 -24.77 5.53
C ASP A 369 -16.10 -23.80 6.40
N ASN A 370 -15.45 -24.31 7.44
CA ASN A 370 -14.58 -23.52 8.32
C ASN A 370 -13.33 -22.93 7.62
N LYS A 371 -13.01 -23.41 6.42
CA LYS A 371 -11.91 -22.91 5.57
C LYS A 371 -12.39 -21.88 4.54
N GLY A 372 -13.71 -21.61 4.49
CA GLY A 372 -14.29 -20.71 3.50
C GLY A 372 -14.47 -21.32 2.12
N THR A 373 -14.45 -22.67 2.01
CA THR A 373 -14.66 -23.40 0.76
C THR A 373 -16.07 -23.99 0.65
N SER A 374 -16.52 -24.31 -0.55
CA SER A 374 -17.77 -25.00 -0.82
C SER A 374 -17.65 -25.85 -2.08
N GLU A 375 -18.16 -27.05 -2.03
CA GLU A 375 -18.33 -27.91 -3.23
C GLU A 375 -19.62 -27.57 -4.01
N LYS A 376 -20.50 -26.74 -3.44
CA LYS A 376 -21.76 -26.32 -4.08
C LYS A 376 -21.55 -25.03 -4.86
N GLU A 377 -22.23 -24.90 -5.97
CA GLU A 377 -22.27 -23.64 -6.72
C GLU A 377 -22.81 -22.51 -5.85
N SER A 378 -22.22 -21.35 -5.98
CA SER A 378 -22.64 -20.16 -5.23
C SER A 378 -23.96 -19.63 -5.76
N SER A 379 -24.89 -19.30 -4.87
CA SER A 379 -26.14 -18.64 -5.21
C SER A 379 -26.00 -17.11 -5.42
N LEU A 380 -24.86 -16.55 -5.09
CA LEU A 380 -24.49 -15.16 -5.28
C LEU A 380 -22.97 -15.04 -5.24
N ILE A 381 -22.36 -14.47 -6.27
CA ILE A 381 -20.93 -14.24 -6.33
C ILE A 381 -20.63 -12.78 -6.00
N ILE A 382 -19.64 -12.54 -5.14
CA ILE A 382 -19.25 -11.22 -4.70
C ILE A 382 -17.79 -10.99 -5.06
N THR A 383 -17.55 -10.15 -6.06
CA THR A 383 -16.21 -9.73 -6.45
C THR A 383 -15.87 -8.41 -5.76
N GLY A 384 -14.63 -8.25 -5.35
CA GLY A 384 -14.17 -7.03 -4.73
C GLY A 384 -12.72 -6.70 -5.07
N ASP A 385 -12.21 -5.75 -4.37
CA ASP A 385 -10.84 -5.30 -4.47
C ASP A 385 -10.27 -4.89 -3.10
N ILE A 386 -9.25 -4.03 -3.06
CA ILE A 386 -8.49 -3.74 -1.85
C ILE A 386 -9.08 -2.54 -1.11
N GLY A 387 -9.52 -2.77 0.12
CA GLY A 387 -10.02 -1.77 1.06
C GLY A 387 -10.45 -2.41 2.37
N CYS A 388 -10.89 -1.64 3.36
CA CYS A 388 -11.38 -2.18 4.65
C CYS A 388 -12.47 -3.26 4.45
N TYR A 389 -13.27 -3.13 3.41
CA TYR A 389 -14.34 -4.08 3.07
C TYR A 389 -13.85 -5.48 2.69
N THR A 390 -12.58 -5.67 2.35
CA THR A 390 -11.97 -6.99 2.14
C THR A 390 -12.09 -7.87 3.38
N LEU A 391 -12.15 -7.26 4.58
CA LEU A 391 -12.34 -7.98 5.85
C LEU A 391 -13.67 -8.73 5.92
N ALA A 392 -14.64 -8.45 5.03
CA ALA A 392 -15.87 -9.22 4.91
C ALA A 392 -15.65 -10.69 4.50
N THR A 393 -14.45 -11.05 4.05
CA THR A 393 -14.06 -12.45 3.77
C THR A 393 -14.06 -13.33 5.03
N TYR A 394 -13.81 -12.72 6.20
CA TYR A 394 -13.72 -13.46 7.47
C TYR A 394 -15.10 -13.77 8.08
N PRO A 395 -15.20 -14.86 8.88
CA PRO A 395 -16.40 -15.14 9.66
C PRO A 395 -16.74 -13.98 10.60
N PRO A 396 -18.02 -13.72 10.87
CA PRO A 396 -19.20 -14.47 10.41
C PRO A 396 -19.77 -13.99 9.07
N LEU A 397 -19.19 -12.95 8.45
CA LEU A 397 -19.74 -12.35 7.22
C LEU A 397 -19.48 -13.20 5.98
N GLN A 398 -18.26 -13.67 5.76
CA GLN A 398 -17.87 -14.53 4.63
C GLN A 398 -18.49 -14.10 3.29
N ALA A 399 -18.50 -12.80 3.01
CA ALA A 399 -19.23 -12.17 1.91
C ALA A 399 -18.28 -11.49 0.90
N MET A 400 -17.21 -12.19 0.53
CA MET A 400 -16.25 -11.80 -0.50
C MET A 400 -15.68 -13.08 -1.13
N ASP A 401 -15.76 -13.22 -2.46
CA ASP A 401 -15.26 -14.40 -3.17
C ASP A 401 -13.94 -14.15 -3.86
N THR A 402 -13.75 -12.97 -4.42
CA THR A 402 -12.52 -12.63 -5.12
C THR A 402 -12.03 -11.23 -4.75
N THR A 403 -10.73 -11.09 -4.66
CA THR A 403 -10.04 -9.80 -4.60
C THR A 403 -8.76 -9.88 -5.43
N ALA A 404 -8.38 -8.78 -6.07
CA ALA A 404 -7.11 -8.67 -6.79
C ALA A 404 -6.48 -7.29 -6.54
N CYS A 405 -6.27 -6.48 -7.57
CA CYS A 405 -5.80 -5.11 -7.42
C CYS A 405 -6.97 -4.13 -7.24
N MET A 406 -6.67 -2.88 -6.88
CA MET A 406 -7.67 -1.83 -6.69
C MET A 406 -8.50 -1.63 -7.97
N GLY A 407 -9.84 -1.67 -7.84
CA GLY A 407 -10.79 -1.53 -8.93
C GLY A 407 -11.08 -2.81 -9.72
N ALA A 408 -10.36 -3.90 -9.47
CA ALA A 408 -10.50 -5.13 -10.24
C ALA A 408 -11.87 -5.82 -10.10
N GLY A 409 -12.58 -5.61 -8.98
CA GLY A 409 -13.85 -6.27 -8.70
C GLY A 409 -14.88 -6.06 -9.81
N ILE A 410 -14.96 -4.84 -10.37
CA ILE A 410 -15.86 -4.54 -11.49
C ILE A 410 -15.48 -5.37 -12.72
N GLY A 411 -14.21 -5.36 -13.13
CA GLY A 411 -13.74 -6.13 -14.28
C GLY A 411 -13.94 -7.64 -14.13
N GLN A 412 -13.71 -8.18 -12.93
CA GLN A 412 -13.94 -9.60 -12.62
C GLN A 412 -15.42 -9.96 -12.73
N ALA A 413 -16.32 -9.13 -12.20
CA ALA A 413 -17.76 -9.34 -12.32
C ALA A 413 -18.21 -9.39 -13.79
N LEU A 414 -17.71 -8.45 -14.60
CA LEU A 414 -17.99 -8.42 -16.04
C LEU A 414 -17.48 -9.67 -16.75
N GLY A 415 -16.25 -10.11 -16.42
CA GLY A 415 -15.68 -11.32 -16.98
C GLY A 415 -16.52 -12.57 -16.67
N MET A 416 -16.99 -12.71 -15.42
CA MET A 416 -17.87 -13.82 -15.01
C MET A 416 -19.23 -13.76 -15.71
N GLU A 417 -19.83 -12.55 -15.84
CA GLU A 417 -21.06 -12.35 -16.59
C GLU A 417 -20.91 -12.80 -18.06
N LYS A 418 -19.86 -12.33 -18.73
CA LYS A 418 -19.60 -12.70 -20.15
C LYS A 418 -19.25 -14.17 -20.33
N ALA A 419 -18.70 -14.82 -19.31
CA ALA A 419 -18.47 -16.26 -19.29
C ALA A 419 -19.77 -17.08 -19.11
N GLY A 420 -20.90 -16.42 -18.79
CA GLY A 420 -22.21 -17.09 -18.67
C GLY A 420 -22.43 -17.76 -17.32
N VAL A 421 -21.79 -17.28 -16.23
CA VAL A 421 -22.06 -17.80 -14.89
C VAL A 421 -23.53 -17.58 -14.53
N ALA A 422 -24.22 -18.65 -14.09
CA ALA A 422 -25.66 -18.60 -13.81
C ALA A 422 -26.03 -17.79 -12.56
N ALA A 423 -25.18 -17.77 -11.55
CA ALA A 423 -25.40 -17.00 -10.33
C ALA A 423 -25.28 -15.50 -10.58
N PRO A 424 -26.10 -14.66 -9.93
CA PRO A 424 -25.89 -13.21 -9.95
C PRO A 424 -24.49 -12.84 -9.44
N VAL A 425 -23.84 -11.91 -10.11
CA VAL A 425 -22.53 -11.37 -9.71
C VAL A 425 -22.68 -9.95 -9.23
N VAL A 426 -22.11 -9.66 -8.06
CA VAL A 426 -22.11 -8.33 -7.43
C VAL A 426 -20.66 -7.87 -7.25
N ALA A 427 -20.30 -6.77 -7.88
CA ALA A 427 -19.02 -6.11 -7.63
C ALA A 427 -19.14 -5.14 -6.46
N VAL A 428 -18.21 -5.20 -5.50
CA VAL A 428 -18.14 -4.26 -4.37
C VAL A 428 -16.85 -3.46 -4.44
N ILE A 429 -16.94 -2.15 -4.31
CA ILE A 429 -15.81 -1.22 -4.42
C ILE A 429 -15.97 -0.06 -3.43
N GLY A 430 -14.87 0.39 -2.80
CA GLY A 430 -14.87 1.58 -1.95
C GLY A 430 -14.87 2.88 -2.77
N ASP A 431 -15.29 3.99 -2.16
CA ASP A 431 -15.35 5.32 -2.78
C ASP A 431 -13.99 5.81 -3.30
N SER A 432 -12.95 5.71 -2.50
CA SER A 432 -11.58 6.06 -2.92
C SER A 432 -11.11 5.17 -4.07
N THR A 433 -11.30 3.85 -3.97
CA THR A 433 -10.94 2.88 -5.02
C THR A 433 -11.76 3.08 -6.30
N PHE A 434 -13.02 3.49 -6.18
CA PHE A 434 -13.85 3.84 -7.32
C PHE A 434 -13.27 5.01 -8.11
N LEU A 435 -12.85 6.07 -7.40
CA LEU A 435 -12.18 7.23 -8.00
C LEU A 435 -10.77 6.90 -8.52
N HIS A 436 -10.09 5.93 -7.89
CA HIS A 436 -8.75 5.48 -8.30
C HIS A 436 -8.77 4.78 -9.67
N SER A 437 -9.61 3.76 -9.85
CA SER A 437 -9.65 2.93 -11.07
C SER A 437 -11.00 2.31 -11.39
N GLY A 438 -12.03 2.49 -10.55
CA GLY A 438 -13.35 1.92 -10.77
C GLY A 438 -14.12 2.61 -11.89
N ILE A 439 -13.89 3.90 -12.12
CA ILE A 439 -14.60 4.69 -13.15
C ILE A 439 -14.45 4.05 -14.53
N THR A 440 -13.22 3.67 -14.90
CA THR A 440 -12.93 3.03 -16.19
C THR A 440 -13.63 1.68 -16.33
N GLY A 441 -13.74 0.93 -15.23
CA GLY A 441 -14.49 -0.33 -15.18
C GLY A 441 -15.99 -0.12 -15.44
N VAL A 442 -16.59 0.94 -14.88
CA VAL A 442 -18.00 1.29 -15.12
C VAL A 442 -18.22 1.77 -16.56
N VAL A 443 -17.33 2.62 -17.09
CA VAL A 443 -17.39 3.04 -18.50
C VAL A 443 -17.34 1.82 -19.43
N ASN A 444 -16.43 0.86 -19.15
CA ASN A 444 -16.34 -0.37 -19.91
C ASN A 444 -17.61 -1.22 -19.81
N ALA A 445 -18.24 -1.28 -18.62
CA ALA A 445 -19.50 -2.00 -18.40
C ALA A 445 -20.64 -1.41 -19.24
N VAL A 446 -20.78 -0.10 -19.24
CA VAL A 446 -21.82 0.61 -20.05
C VAL A 446 -21.57 0.40 -21.53
N TYR A 447 -20.34 0.63 -22.00
CA TYR A 447 -19.97 0.47 -23.41
C TYR A 447 -20.25 -0.95 -23.93
N ASN A 448 -19.98 -1.97 -23.12
CA ASN A 448 -20.17 -3.38 -23.49
C ASN A 448 -21.54 -3.93 -23.08
N GLN A 449 -22.50 -3.07 -22.72
CA GLN A 449 -23.89 -3.44 -22.38
C GLN A 449 -23.96 -4.56 -21.35
N SER A 450 -23.12 -4.47 -20.32
CA SER A 450 -23.07 -5.46 -19.26
C SER A 450 -24.27 -5.34 -18.32
N LYS A 451 -24.60 -6.47 -17.71
CA LYS A 451 -25.65 -6.56 -16.66
C LYS A 451 -24.98 -6.79 -15.32
N GLY A 452 -25.75 -6.79 -14.27
CA GLY A 452 -25.25 -7.09 -12.92
C GLY A 452 -25.32 -5.90 -11.98
N THR A 453 -24.67 -6.03 -10.83
CA THR A 453 -24.78 -5.05 -9.75
C THR A 453 -23.41 -4.57 -9.32
N ILE A 454 -23.23 -3.27 -9.22
CA ILE A 454 -22.05 -2.65 -8.64
C ILE A 454 -22.47 -1.93 -7.35
N ILE A 455 -21.77 -2.20 -6.25
CA ILE A 455 -22.01 -1.56 -4.95
C ILE A 455 -20.81 -0.69 -4.62
N ILE A 456 -21.02 0.62 -4.54
CA ILE A 456 -20.01 1.60 -4.12
C ILE A 456 -20.20 1.88 -2.64
N LEU A 457 -19.17 1.65 -1.83
CA LEU A 457 -19.16 1.87 -0.39
C LEU A 457 -18.59 3.27 -0.10
N ASP A 458 -19.47 4.23 0.13
CA ASP A 458 -19.13 5.64 0.36
C ASP A 458 -18.97 5.92 1.86
N ASN A 459 -17.74 5.76 2.38
CA ASN A 459 -17.40 6.03 3.78
C ASN A 459 -16.68 7.36 4.00
N ARG A 460 -16.50 8.15 2.94
CA ARG A 460 -15.88 9.49 2.94
C ARG A 460 -14.43 9.51 3.44
N THR A 461 -13.64 8.45 3.19
CA THR A 461 -12.21 8.45 3.55
C THR A 461 -11.48 7.24 2.97
N THR A 462 -10.19 7.38 2.68
CA THR A 462 -9.27 6.26 2.39
C THR A 462 -8.83 5.66 3.72
N ALA A 463 -9.73 4.85 4.32
CA ALA A 463 -9.61 4.48 5.73
C ALA A 463 -8.47 3.51 6.05
N MET A 464 -8.17 2.55 5.15
CA MET A 464 -7.24 1.45 5.40
C MET A 464 -5.80 1.94 5.63
N THR A 465 -5.40 3.01 4.99
CA THR A 465 -4.03 3.54 4.98
C THR A 465 -3.80 4.69 5.97
N GLY A 466 -4.83 5.10 6.74
CA GLY A 466 -4.71 6.15 7.75
C GLY A 466 -5.74 7.28 7.63
N HIS A 467 -6.87 7.01 6.98
CA HIS A 467 -7.99 7.97 6.85
C HIS A 467 -7.68 9.21 6.01
N GLN A 468 -6.84 9.08 4.98
CA GLN A 468 -6.54 10.17 4.06
C GLN A 468 -7.78 10.63 3.30
N ASP A 469 -7.79 11.91 2.96
CA ASP A 469 -8.82 12.50 2.13
C ASP A 469 -8.60 12.12 0.65
N HIS A 470 -9.68 12.15 -0.14
CA HIS A 470 -9.70 11.85 -1.56
C HIS A 470 -10.70 12.77 -2.27
N PRO A 471 -10.77 12.82 -3.61
CA PRO A 471 -11.62 13.78 -4.31
C PRO A 471 -13.11 13.78 -3.90
N GLY A 472 -13.65 12.66 -3.40
CA GLY A 472 -15.01 12.58 -2.87
C GLY A 472 -15.23 13.26 -1.52
N THR A 473 -14.16 13.60 -0.77
CA THR A 473 -14.27 14.27 0.54
C THR A 473 -14.38 15.78 0.43
N GLY A 474 -13.82 16.38 -0.62
CA GLY A 474 -13.73 17.83 -0.79
C GLY A 474 -12.68 18.50 0.08
N ILE A 475 -11.66 17.76 0.53
CA ILE A 475 -10.55 18.27 1.34
C ILE A 475 -9.22 17.84 0.68
N SER A 476 -8.32 18.79 0.47
CA SER A 476 -6.99 18.53 -0.07
C SER A 476 -6.04 17.92 0.97
N ALA A 477 -4.91 17.35 0.53
CA ALA A 477 -3.86 16.83 1.41
C ALA A 477 -3.33 17.87 2.42
N GLN A 478 -3.37 19.14 2.07
CA GLN A 478 -2.96 20.26 2.93
C GLN A 478 -4.10 20.81 3.81
N GLY A 479 -5.27 20.14 3.85
CA GLY A 479 -6.43 20.49 4.68
C GLY A 479 -7.26 21.67 4.15
N LYS A 480 -7.12 22.05 2.88
CA LYS A 480 -7.93 23.11 2.26
C LYS A 480 -9.22 22.53 1.72
N GLU A 481 -10.33 23.24 1.87
CA GLU A 481 -11.59 22.92 1.22
C GLU A 481 -11.45 23.02 -0.29
N THR A 482 -12.02 22.04 -0.99
CA THR A 482 -12.05 21.92 -2.45
C THR A 482 -13.41 21.41 -2.90
N GLN A 483 -13.65 21.37 -4.20
CA GLN A 483 -14.86 20.78 -4.73
C GLN A 483 -14.86 19.26 -4.56
N ALA A 484 -15.86 18.72 -3.87
CA ALA A 484 -16.07 17.28 -3.76
C ALA A 484 -16.68 16.72 -5.05
N VAL A 485 -16.18 15.54 -5.46
CA VAL A 485 -16.80 14.77 -6.53
C VAL A 485 -18.06 14.09 -6.01
N ASP A 486 -19.20 14.36 -6.63
CA ASP A 486 -20.45 13.66 -6.35
C ASP A 486 -20.48 12.32 -7.09
N LEU A 487 -20.44 11.22 -6.34
CA LEU A 487 -20.40 9.87 -6.90
C LEU A 487 -21.68 9.50 -7.64
N GLU A 488 -22.86 9.98 -7.18
CA GLU A 488 -24.12 9.71 -7.85
C GLU A 488 -24.21 10.41 -9.20
N GLN A 489 -23.88 11.70 -9.23
CA GLN A 489 -23.85 12.46 -10.48
C GLN A 489 -22.83 11.89 -11.46
N LEU A 490 -21.65 11.49 -10.97
CA LEU A 490 -20.62 10.88 -11.80
C LEU A 490 -21.11 9.58 -12.44
N VAL A 491 -21.68 8.67 -11.65
CA VAL A 491 -22.19 7.38 -12.13
C VAL A 491 -23.35 7.58 -13.15
N ARG A 492 -24.27 8.50 -12.87
CA ARG A 492 -25.34 8.86 -13.82
C ARG A 492 -24.80 9.48 -15.10
N GLY A 493 -23.77 10.34 -14.99
CA GLY A 493 -23.09 10.97 -16.13
C GLY A 493 -22.38 9.96 -17.05
N ILE A 494 -21.97 8.79 -16.53
CA ILE A 494 -21.41 7.68 -17.34
C ILE A 494 -22.53 6.98 -18.15
N GLY A 495 -23.81 7.14 -17.77
CA GLY A 495 -24.95 6.54 -18.48
C GLY A 495 -25.67 5.42 -17.70
N ILE A 496 -25.44 5.31 -16.39
CA ILE A 496 -26.19 4.38 -15.54
C ILE A 496 -27.53 5.03 -15.12
N GLU A 497 -28.66 4.40 -15.48
CA GLU A 497 -30.00 4.87 -15.10
C GLU A 497 -30.43 4.35 -13.72
N ASP A 498 -30.21 3.07 -13.45
CA ASP A 498 -30.62 2.43 -12.17
C ASP A 498 -29.53 2.66 -11.09
N VAL A 499 -29.52 3.88 -10.54
CA VAL A 499 -28.64 4.27 -9.43
C VAL A 499 -29.48 4.48 -8.17
N LYS A 500 -29.09 3.80 -7.07
CA LYS A 500 -29.76 3.92 -5.77
C LYS A 500 -28.76 4.30 -4.67
N VAL A 501 -29.00 5.41 -3.99
CA VAL A 501 -28.27 5.78 -2.76
C VAL A 501 -29.02 5.25 -1.55
N VAL A 502 -28.30 4.54 -0.66
CA VAL A 502 -28.89 3.90 0.54
C VAL A 502 -28.01 4.19 1.76
N ASN A 503 -28.65 4.43 2.90
CA ASN A 503 -27.93 4.56 4.18
C ASN A 503 -27.33 3.21 4.58
N ALA A 504 -26.03 3.18 4.90
CA ALA A 504 -25.28 2.00 5.32
C ALA A 504 -25.83 1.31 6.58
N PHE A 505 -26.57 2.04 7.38
CA PHE A 505 -27.14 1.56 8.65
C PHE A 505 -28.64 1.21 8.57
N ASP A 506 -29.25 1.22 7.39
CA ASP A 506 -30.63 0.80 7.17
C ASP A 506 -30.68 -0.61 6.52
N VAL A 507 -30.74 -1.65 7.35
CA VAL A 507 -30.74 -3.06 6.90
C VAL A 507 -31.90 -3.36 5.95
N LYS A 508 -33.09 -2.77 6.20
CA LYS A 508 -34.27 -3.00 5.39
C LYS A 508 -34.12 -2.41 3.99
N ALA A 509 -33.66 -1.16 3.93
CA ALA A 509 -33.43 -0.48 2.66
C ALA A 509 -32.30 -1.14 1.84
N LEU A 510 -31.18 -1.53 2.50
CA LEU A 510 -30.08 -2.27 1.88
C LEU A 510 -30.58 -3.58 1.25
N ARG A 511 -31.34 -4.38 2.01
CA ARG A 511 -31.89 -5.65 1.52
C ARG A 511 -32.82 -5.47 0.32
N ALA A 512 -33.67 -4.44 0.36
CA ALA A 512 -34.58 -4.12 -0.75
C ALA A 512 -33.79 -3.68 -2.00
N ALA A 513 -32.80 -2.82 -1.84
CA ALA A 513 -31.98 -2.33 -2.94
C ALA A 513 -31.19 -3.47 -3.60
N VAL A 514 -30.49 -4.32 -2.81
CA VAL A 514 -29.74 -5.45 -3.35
C VAL A 514 -30.63 -6.45 -4.08
N ARG A 515 -31.78 -6.83 -3.49
CA ARG A 515 -32.71 -7.75 -4.16
C ARG A 515 -33.26 -7.19 -5.47
N LYS A 516 -33.56 -5.89 -5.53
CA LYS A 516 -33.97 -5.24 -6.78
C LYS A 516 -32.85 -5.30 -7.82
N ALA A 517 -31.65 -4.92 -7.45
CA ALA A 517 -30.51 -4.82 -8.35
C ALA A 517 -30.09 -6.18 -8.94
N ILE A 518 -29.97 -7.24 -8.12
CA ILE A 518 -29.58 -8.58 -8.61
C ILE A 518 -30.60 -9.24 -9.54
N ASN A 519 -31.85 -8.76 -9.53
CA ASN A 519 -32.91 -9.22 -10.42
C ASN A 519 -33.16 -8.25 -11.59
N SER A 520 -32.38 -7.19 -11.71
CA SER A 520 -32.48 -6.22 -12.79
C SER A 520 -31.97 -6.80 -14.10
N PRO A 521 -32.64 -6.55 -15.24
CA PRO A 521 -32.17 -6.97 -16.56
C PRO A 521 -31.05 -6.07 -17.09
N GLN A 522 -30.72 -4.99 -16.40
CA GLN A 522 -29.71 -3.99 -16.78
C GLN A 522 -28.72 -3.75 -15.65
N LEU A 523 -27.62 -3.07 -15.96
CA LEU A 523 -26.61 -2.70 -14.99
C LEU A 523 -27.20 -1.76 -13.92
N SER A 524 -27.03 -2.14 -12.64
CA SER A 524 -27.51 -1.36 -11.48
C SER A 524 -26.35 -0.95 -10.60
N VAL A 525 -26.39 0.27 -10.07
CA VAL A 525 -25.40 0.78 -9.11
C VAL A 525 -26.09 1.13 -7.79
N ILE A 526 -25.57 0.61 -6.68
CA ILE A 526 -26.00 0.96 -5.33
C ILE A 526 -24.86 1.70 -4.64
N ILE A 527 -25.09 2.94 -4.22
CA ILE A 527 -24.16 3.72 -3.42
C ILE A 527 -24.58 3.59 -1.95
N VAL A 528 -23.79 2.87 -1.18
CA VAL A 528 -24.03 2.63 0.26
C VAL A 528 -23.27 3.69 1.04
N ARG A 529 -24.00 4.69 1.54
CA ARG A 529 -23.42 5.87 2.20
C ARG A 529 -23.47 5.77 3.71
N GLY A 530 -22.31 5.92 4.37
CA GLY A 530 -22.21 5.96 5.83
C GLY A 530 -20.80 6.32 6.26
N GLY A 531 -20.62 7.33 7.11
CA GLY A 531 -19.30 7.79 7.55
C GLY A 531 -18.51 6.73 8.33
N CYS A 532 -17.19 6.73 8.18
CA CYS A 532 -16.29 5.85 8.91
C CYS A 532 -16.41 6.05 10.42
N SER A 533 -16.70 5.00 11.16
CA SER A 533 -16.92 5.06 12.63
C SER A 533 -15.68 5.47 13.43
N VAL A 534 -14.48 5.28 12.88
CA VAL A 534 -13.24 5.71 13.55
C VAL A 534 -13.09 7.24 13.52
N ARG A 535 -13.68 7.91 12.52
CA ARG A 535 -13.68 9.38 12.43
C ARG A 535 -14.79 10.05 13.25
N LEU A 536 -15.65 9.31 13.93
CA LEU A 536 -16.70 9.85 14.80
C LEU A 536 -16.06 10.54 16.02
N LYS A 537 -16.30 11.83 16.16
CA LYS A 537 -15.78 12.66 17.27
C LYS A 537 -16.47 12.35 18.60
N THR A 538 -17.75 11.99 18.54
CA THR A 538 -18.59 11.71 19.72
C THR A 538 -19.40 10.44 19.50
N ARG A 539 -19.62 9.69 20.56
CA ARG A 539 -20.49 8.52 20.56
C ARG A 539 -21.59 8.77 21.60
N SER A 540 -22.82 8.70 21.16
CA SER A 540 -24.01 8.87 22.01
C SER A 540 -24.95 7.71 21.82
N GLY A 541 -25.85 7.49 22.78
CA GLY A 541 -26.87 6.47 22.67
C GLY A 541 -26.34 5.04 22.50
N GLN A 542 -25.27 4.69 23.25
CA GLN A 542 -24.73 3.32 23.24
C GLN A 542 -25.81 2.31 23.60
N ARG A 543 -25.65 1.08 23.10
CA ARG A 543 -26.60 -0.01 23.31
C ARG A 543 -26.09 -1.00 24.35
N THR A 544 -27.04 -1.63 25.03
CA THR A 544 -26.85 -2.78 25.94
C THR A 544 -27.89 -3.85 25.65
N ILE A 545 -27.72 -5.04 26.22
CA ILE A 545 -28.68 -6.12 26.09
C ILE A 545 -29.54 -6.19 27.36
N ASP A 546 -30.86 -6.08 27.16
CA ASP A 546 -31.86 -6.37 28.17
C ASP A 546 -31.94 -7.89 28.35
N ILE A 547 -31.40 -8.37 29.47
CA ILE A 547 -31.27 -9.82 29.75
C ILE A 547 -32.61 -10.50 29.98
N GLU A 548 -33.65 -9.75 30.36
CA GLU A 548 -35.00 -10.31 30.60
C GLU A 548 -35.70 -10.58 29.24
N LYS A 549 -35.38 -9.81 28.21
CA LYS A 549 -35.94 -9.98 26.85
C LYS A 549 -35.09 -10.87 25.94
N CYS A 550 -33.82 -11.03 26.26
CA CYS A 550 -32.89 -11.76 25.43
C CYS A 550 -33.05 -13.29 25.58
N ASP A 551 -33.37 -13.98 24.49
CA ASP A 551 -33.42 -15.44 24.41
C ASP A 551 -32.11 -16.09 23.96
N TYR A 552 -31.03 -15.32 23.89
CA TYR A 552 -29.69 -15.75 23.48
C TYR A 552 -29.62 -16.39 22.08
N CYS A 553 -30.53 -16.07 21.16
CA CYS A 553 -30.61 -16.64 19.81
C CYS A 553 -29.37 -16.37 18.93
N GLY A 554 -28.47 -15.49 19.33
CA GLY A 554 -27.21 -15.21 18.63
C GLY A 554 -27.32 -14.45 17.30
N VAL A 555 -28.50 -13.98 16.90
CA VAL A 555 -28.70 -13.28 15.63
C VAL A 555 -27.79 -12.03 15.52
N CYS A 556 -27.60 -11.31 16.62
CA CYS A 556 -26.74 -10.13 16.68
C CYS A 556 -25.24 -10.45 16.47
N LEU A 557 -24.79 -11.66 16.85
CA LEU A 557 -23.41 -12.10 16.61
C LEU A 557 -23.07 -12.24 15.11
N ARG A 558 -24.08 -12.50 14.28
CA ARG A 558 -23.90 -12.64 12.82
C ARG A 558 -23.47 -11.35 12.13
N LEU A 559 -23.55 -10.19 12.81
CA LEU A 559 -22.98 -8.95 12.34
C LEU A 559 -21.44 -8.93 12.40
N GLY A 560 -20.81 -9.76 13.23
CA GLY A 560 -19.37 -9.71 13.46
C GLY A 560 -18.92 -8.42 14.14
N CYS A 561 -19.82 -7.72 14.84
CA CYS A 561 -19.47 -6.49 15.55
C CYS A 561 -18.62 -6.81 16.79
N PRO A 562 -17.39 -6.29 16.92
CA PRO A 562 -16.52 -6.63 18.06
C PRO A 562 -17.01 -6.10 19.42
N ALA A 563 -17.95 -5.15 19.41
CA ALA A 563 -18.61 -4.71 20.64
C ALA A 563 -19.63 -5.74 21.18
N ILE A 564 -20.08 -6.70 20.36
CA ILE A 564 -21.03 -7.76 20.78
C ILE A 564 -20.22 -9.00 21.10
N GLN A 565 -20.28 -9.43 22.34
CA GLN A 565 -19.45 -10.54 22.83
C GLN A 565 -20.31 -11.62 23.49
N LYS A 566 -19.77 -12.85 23.52
CA LYS A 566 -20.35 -13.99 24.23
C LYS A 566 -19.43 -14.43 25.36
N LEU A 567 -19.91 -14.44 26.59
CA LEU A 567 -19.22 -14.94 27.76
C LEU A 567 -20.02 -16.10 28.36
N GLY A 568 -19.50 -17.32 28.19
CA GLY A 568 -20.28 -18.53 28.46
C GLY A 568 -21.49 -18.59 27.53
N GLU A 569 -22.69 -18.69 28.09
CA GLU A 569 -23.95 -18.67 27.32
C GLU A 569 -24.56 -17.26 27.18
N ARG A 570 -24.04 -16.28 27.93
CA ARG A 570 -24.60 -14.93 27.93
C ARG A 570 -24.01 -14.06 26.82
N LEU A 571 -24.84 -13.18 26.26
CA LEU A 571 -24.45 -12.16 25.32
C LEU A 571 -24.42 -10.80 26.01
N TYR A 572 -23.44 -9.99 25.70
CA TYR A 572 -23.36 -8.61 26.18
C TYR A 572 -22.80 -7.68 25.10
N ILE A 573 -23.05 -6.40 25.25
CA ILE A 573 -22.45 -5.35 24.42
C ILE A 573 -21.46 -4.59 25.32
N ASP A 574 -20.22 -4.52 24.87
CA ASP A 574 -19.21 -3.65 25.46
C ASP A 574 -19.57 -2.19 25.13
N VAL A 575 -20.21 -1.52 26.10
CA VAL A 575 -20.80 -0.19 25.92
C VAL A 575 -19.77 0.84 25.46
N PRO A 576 -18.56 0.94 26.04
CA PRO A 576 -17.51 1.84 25.57
C PRO A 576 -17.12 1.65 24.08
N PHE A 577 -17.20 0.43 23.57
CA PHE A 577 -16.90 0.14 22.16
C PHE A 577 -18.09 0.41 21.22
N CYS A 578 -19.30 0.48 21.73
CA CYS A 578 -20.50 0.68 20.92
C CYS A 578 -20.49 2.07 20.24
N ALA A 579 -20.77 2.12 18.93
CA ALA A 579 -20.90 3.36 18.17
C ALA A 579 -22.22 4.13 18.45
N GLY A 580 -23.15 3.51 19.17
CA GLY A 580 -24.39 4.13 19.59
C GLY A 580 -25.36 4.47 18.43
N ASP A 581 -25.95 5.67 18.50
CA ASP A 581 -26.94 6.15 17.54
C ASP A 581 -26.40 6.27 16.10
N ALA A 582 -25.08 6.32 15.95
CA ALA A 582 -24.45 6.36 14.63
C ALA A 582 -24.57 5.02 13.84
N CYS A 583 -24.98 3.90 14.49
CA CYS A 583 -25.02 2.59 13.85
C CYS A 583 -26.38 1.89 13.94
N THR A 584 -26.84 1.48 15.11
CA THR A 584 -28.12 0.77 15.40
C THR A 584 -28.37 -0.57 14.67
N LEU A 585 -27.42 -1.11 13.91
CA LEU A 585 -27.61 -2.35 13.13
C LEU A 585 -28.09 -3.55 13.96
N CYS A 586 -27.49 -3.77 15.13
CA CYS A 586 -27.84 -4.90 16.00
C CYS A 586 -29.27 -4.77 16.58
N GLU A 587 -29.70 -3.55 16.88
CA GLU A 587 -31.06 -3.26 17.35
C GLU A 587 -32.09 -3.62 16.29
N GLN A 588 -31.85 -3.26 15.00
CA GLN A 588 -32.76 -3.58 13.87
C GLN A 588 -32.88 -5.10 13.63
N LEU A 589 -31.85 -5.86 13.97
CA LEU A 589 -31.81 -7.31 13.75
C LEU A 589 -32.37 -8.14 14.91
N CYS A 590 -32.50 -7.56 16.10
CA CYS A 590 -32.94 -8.28 17.28
C CYS A 590 -34.43 -8.64 17.23
N PRO A 591 -34.81 -9.94 17.06
CA PRO A 591 -36.21 -10.33 16.93
C PRO A 591 -37.01 -10.08 18.23
N LYS A 592 -36.33 -10.08 19.37
CA LYS A 592 -36.91 -9.87 20.69
C LYS A 592 -36.86 -8.41 21.15
N LYS A 593 -36.28 -7.52 20.34
CA LYS A 593 -36.05 -6.11 20.72
C LYS A 593 -35.35 -5.99 22.10
N ALA A 594 -34.44 -6.91 22.36
CA ALA A 594 -33.67 -6.95 23.61
C ALA A 594 -32.46 -6.00 23.61
N ILE A 595 -32.11 -5.41 22.45
CA ILE A 595 -31.02 -4.43 22.37
C ILE A 595 -31.63 -3.05 22.57
N VAL A 596 -31.22 -2.40 23.66
CA VAL A 596 -31.81 -1.15 24.14
C VAL A 596 -30.74 -0.11 24.44
N LEU A 597 -31.13 1.14 24.69
CA LEU A 597 -30.22 2.19 25.13
C LEU A 597 -29.59 1.83 26.45
N ALA A 598 -28.27 1.95 26.56
CA ALA A 598 -27.56 1.81 27.82
C ALA A 598 -27.94 2.97 28.76
N LYS A 599 -28.21 2.64 30.04
CA LYS A 599 -28.39 3.68 31.06
C LYS A 599 -27.05 4.38 31.28
N PRO A 600 -27.03 5.70 31.47
CA PRO A 600 -25.82 6.41 31.86
C PRO A 600 -25.21 5.72 33.09
N SER A 601 -23.92 5.43 33.07
CA SER A 601 -23.22 4.92 34.24
C SER A 601 -23.26 6.00 35.34
N SER A 602 -23.78 5.69 36.50
CA SER A 602 -23.83 6.58 37.66
C SER A 602 -22.46 6.75 38.36
N LYS A 603 -21.36 6.76 37.55
CA LYS A 603 -19.99 6.96 38.05
C LYS A 603 -19.22 7.89 37.14
N GLU A 604 -19.46 9.17 37.30
CA GLU A 604 -18.49 10.25 37.08
C GLU A 604 -18.75 11.35 38.11
N THR A 605 -18.51 11.01 39.38
CA THR A 605 -18.23 11.98 40.44
C THR A 605 -17.28 11.30 41.41
N ALA A 606 -15.99 11.34 41.09
CA ALA A 606 -14.91 11.33 42.09
C ALA A 606 -13.61 11.78 41.36
#